data_461b090f2b9dede9e4c85f39d7df0ffe
#
_entry.id   461b090f2b9dede9e4c85f39d7df0ffe
#
_cell.length_a   1.000
_cell.length_b   1.000
_cell.length_c   1.000
_cell.angle_alpha   90.00
_cell.angle_beta   90.00
_cell.angle_gamma   90.00
#
_symmetry.space_group_name_H-M   'P 1'
#
loop_
_entity.id
_entity.type
_entity.pdbx_description
1 polymer ?
#
loop_
_entity_poly.entity_id
_entity_poly.type
_entity_poly.pdbx_seq_one_letter_code
_entity_poly.pdbx_strand_id
1 'polypeptide(L)'
;MVSDREERDDEADARAAMRIIEVVQPGVDSQARWVRKGGKSIFGYKQHTVVDNNGLVMAVTTTAANCHDSKPLLTLLDKAGIKSGTRIHADKAYYSQKHRDALKSRGIKNGIQDKAAKNNPLTHRQLQRNSLITKARYVVERTFGRQTCWFNAKALRYRGKASAHAWHLLLAMAYNLKRLPKLFDNRRIVAHT
;
A
#
# COMPACT_ATOMS: atom_id res chain seq x y z
N MET A 1 -6.17 -11.85 -31.08
CA MET A 1 -4.74 -11.94 -30.74
C MET A 1 -4.19 -10.71 -29.98
N VAL A 2 -5.02 -9.77 -29.53
CA VAL A 2 -4.65 -8.58 -28.72
C VAL A 2 -5.01 -8.76 -27.25
N SER A 3 -5.96 -9.67 -26.94
CA SER A 3 -6.51 -9.90 -25.61
C SER A 3 -5.53 -10.58 -24.63
N ASP A 4 -4.70 -11.50 -25.11
CA ASP A 4 -3.84 -12.34 -24.24
C ASP A 4 -2.58 -11.63 -23.69
N ARG A 5 -2.23 -10.45 -24.22
CA ARG A 5 -1.10 -9.65 -23.71
C ARG A 5 -1.49 -8.71 -22.56
N GLU A 6 -2.74 -8.21 -22.57
CA GLU A 6 -3.22 -7.32 -21.51
C GLU A 6 -3.53 -8.06 -20.21
N GLU A 7 -4.05 -9.31 -20.29
CA GLU A 7 -4.33 -10.12 -19.10
C GLU A 7 -3.06 -10.61 -18.37
N ARG A 8 -1.96 -10.85 -19.10
CA ARG A 8 -0.68 -11.27 -18.48
C ARG A 8 0.07 -10.14 -17.77
N ASP A 9 -0.12 -8.88 -18.20
CA ASP A 9 0.48 -7.71 -17.54
C ASP A 9 -0.22 -7.34 -16.22
N ASP A 10 -1.49 -7.72 -16.03
CA ASP A 10 -2.27 -7.39 -14.83
C ASP A 10 -1.93 -8.23 -13.60
N GLU A 11 -1.43 -9.45 -13.77
CA GLU A 11 -1.01 -10.31 -12.64
C GLU A 11 0.27 -9.85 -11.94
N ALA A 12 1.13 -9.08 -12.63
CA ALA A 12 2.43 -8.66 -12.14
C ALA A 12 2.41 -7.32 -11.39
N ASP A 13 1.27 -6.63 -11.29
CA ASP A 13 1.19 -5.33 -10.64
C ASP A 13 1.03 -5.45 -9.12
N ALA A 14 1.71 -4.56 -8.38
CA ALA A 14 1.56 -4.44 -6.94
C ALA A 14 1.26 -2.99 -6.51
N ARG A 15 0.63 -2.81 -5.37
CA ARG A 15 0.18 -1.52 -4.86
C ARG A 15 0.73 -1.29 -3.47
N ALA A 16 1.44 -0.20 -3.31
CA ALA A 16 1.95 0.26 -2.04
C ALA A 16 1.11 1.42 -1.50
N ALA A 17 0.69 1.31 -0.27
CA ALA A 17 -0.03 2.37 0.43
C ALA A 17 0.25 2.33 1.94
N MET A 18 -0.19 3.37 2.65
CA MET A 18 -0.09 3.45 4.09
C MET A 18 -1.41 3.94 4.71
N ARG A 19 -1.62 3.58 5.96
CA ARG A 19 -2.63 4.19 6.84
C ARG A 19 -2.04 4.50 8.21
N ILE A 20 -2.64 5.45 8.90
CA ILE A 20 -2.31 5.77 10.29
C ILE A 20 -3.24 4.98 11.19
N ILE A 21 -2.67 4.37 12.24
CA ILE A 21 -3.40 3.66 13.28
C ILE A 21 -3.16 4.41 14.59
N GLU A 22 -4.24 4.84 15.21
CA GLU A 22 -4.20 5.58 16.46
C GLU A 22 -3.97 4.66 17.65
N VAL A 23 -3.12 5.09 18.59
CA VAL A 23 -2.94 4.43 19.90
C VAL A 23 -4.01 4.92 20.85
N VAL A 24 -4.72 3.98 21.49
CA VAL A 24 -5.88 4.28 22.36
C VAL A 24 -5.50 5.11 23.58
N GLN A 25 -4.25 5.00 24.06
CA GLN A 25 -3.76 5.78 25.20
C GLN A 25 -2.54 6.62 24.80
N PRO A 26 -2.73 7.86 24.33
CA PRO A 26 -1.65 8.76 24.00
C PRO A 26 -0.75 9.07 25.20
N GLY A 27 0.55 9.21 24.95
CA GLY A 27 1.54 9.59 25.96
C GLY A 27 2.14 8.43 26.76
N VAL A 28 1.55 7.23 26.72
CA VAL A 28 2.07 6.05 27.43
C VAL A 28 3.02 5.20 26.58
N ASP A 29 3.00 5.39 25.25
CA ASP A 29 3.84 4.69 24.30
C ASP A 29 4.99 5.59 23.83
N SER A 30 6.20 5.34 24.33
CA SER A 30 7.41 6.13 24.01
C SER A 30 7.87 6.01 22.54
N GLN A 31 7.38 5.01 21.80
CA GLN A 31 7.76 4.76 20.41
C GLN A 31 6.73 5.29 19.39
N ALA A 32 5.49 5.55 19.82
CA ALA A 32 4.48 6.22 19.02
C ALA A 32 4.79 7.72 18.88
N ARG A 33 4.27 8.37 17.85
CA ARG A 33 4.50 9.79 17.57
C ARG A 33 3.23 10.46 17.08
N TRP A 34 3.17 11.76 17.30
CA TRP A 34 2.12 12.62 16.76
C TRP A 34 2.32 12.92 15.29
N VAL A 35 1.25 12.93 14.53
CA VAL A 35 1.19 13.43 13.16
C VAL A 35 -0.10 14.23 12.96
N ARG A 36 -0.03 15.34 12.22
CA ARG A 36 -1.20 16.12 11.83
C ARG A 36 -1.63 15.72 10.43
N LYS A 37 -2.90 15.31 10.28
CA LYS A 37 -3.49 14.96 8.98
C LYS A 37 -4.95 15.40 8.92
N GLY A 38 -5.31 16.15 7.86
CA GLY A 38 -6.68 16.64 7.69
C GLY A 38 -7.19 17.49 8.86
N GLY A 39 -6.33 18.35 9.44
CA GLY A 39 -6.68 19.19 10.60
C GLY A 39 -6.67 18.46 11.96
N LYS A 40 -6.59 17.13 11.97
CA LYS A 40 -6.58 16.33 13.20
C LYS A 40 -5.16 15.90 13.59
N SER A 41 -4.86 15.94 14.90
CA SER A 41 -3.63 15.35 15.46
C SER A 41 -3.91 13.91 15.86
N ILE A 42 -3.09 13.00 15.37
CA ILE A 42 -3.22 11.55 15.60
C ILE A 42 -1.92 11.07 16.21
N PHE A 43 -1.99 10.38 17.36
CA PHE A 43 -0.85 9.75 18.03
C PHE A 43 -0.83 8.26 17.70
N GLY A 44 0.25 7.74 17.15
CA GLY A 44 0.28 6.32 16.81
C GLY A 44 1.37 5.90 15.82
N TYR A 45 1.02 4.92 14.99
CA TYR A 45 1.88 4.29 14.01
C TYR A 45 1.29 4.36 12.61
N LYS A 46 2.15 4.24 11.60
CA LYS A 46 1.75 4.01 10.20
C LYS A 46 1.94 2.55 9.83
N GLN A 47 0.90 1.94 9.30
CA GLN A 47 0.96 0.66 8.60
C GLN A 47 1.20 0.92 7.12
N HIS A 48 2.34 0.47 6.60
CA HIS A 48 2.65 0.48 5.16
C HIS A 48 2.39 -0.93 4.62
N THR A 49 1.71 -1.02 3.49
CA THR A 49 1.24 -2.30 2.95
C THR A 49 1.45 -2.35 1.45
N VAL A 50 1.88 -3.52 0.94
CA VAL A 50 1.82 -3.87 -0.48
C VAL A 50 0.74 -4.92 -0.66
N VAL A 51 -0.10 -4.75 -1.67
CA VAL A 51 -1.10 -5.74 -2.09
C VAL A 51 -0.90 -6.09 -3.57
N ASP A 52 -1.29 -7.30 -3.94
CA ASP A 52 -1.38 -7.74 -5.33
C ASP A 52 -2.64 -7.21 -6.04
N ASN A 53 -2.85 -7.60 -7.31
CA ASN A 53 -4.05 -7.27 -8.08
C ASN A 53 -5.34 -7.78 -7.44
N ASN A 54 -5.29 -8.92 -6.76
CA ASN A 54 -6.43 -9.54 -6.10
C ASN A 54 -6.74 -8.88 -4.74
N GLY A 55 -5.88 -7.97 -4.28
CA GLY A 55 -5.99 -7.29 -2.99
C GLY A 55 -5.50 -8.15 -1.82
N LEU A 56 -4.72 -9.22 -2.07
CA LEU A 56 -4.02 -9.94 -1.01
C LEU A 56 -2.83 -9.13 -0.52
N VAL A 57 -2.64 -9.10 0.77
CA VAL A 57 -1.51 -8.41 1.41
C VAL A 57 -0.26 -9.26 1.24
N MET A 58 0.73 -8.72 0.52
CA MET A 58 2.03 -9.35 0.28
C MET A 58 3.05 -9.02 1.34
N ALA A 59 3.07 -7.76 1.82
CA ALA A 59 3.99 -7.31 2.85
C ALA A 59 3.41 -6.18 3.69
N VAL A 60 3.89 -6.09 4.93
CA VAL A 60 3.56 -5.03 5.88
C VAL A 60 4.84 -4.51 6.54
N THR A 61 4.90 -3.20 6.75
CA THR A 61 5.91 -2.54 7.58
C THR A 61 5.25 -1.48 8.45
N THR A 62 5.77 -1.31 9.67
CA THR A 62 5.25 -0.38 10.67
C THR A 62 6.30 0.69 10.96
N THR A 63 5.89 1.95 10.95
CA THR A 63 6.71 3.10 11.36
C THR A 63 5.96 3.95 12.37
N ALA A 64 6.68 4.80 13.14
CA ALA A 64 6.01 5.85 13.91
C ALA A 64 5.22 6.79 12.98
N ALA A 65 4.12 7.36 13.47
CA ALA A 65 3.19 8.13 12.63
C ALA A 65 3.83 9.38 11.97
N ASN A 66 4.86 9.97 12.56
CA ASN A 66 5.58 11.11 11.99
C ASN A 66 6.62 10.73 10.92
N CYS A 67 6.89 9.43 10.71
CA CYS A 67 7.82 8.99 9.68
C CYS A 67 7.29 9.36 8.29
N HIS A 68 8.16 9.88 7.42
CA HIS A 68 7.76 10.22 6.05
C HIS A 68 7.46 8.93 5.26
N ASP A 69 6.37 8.93 4.49
CA ASP A 69 5.82 7.73 3.83
C ASP A 69 6.78 7.11 2.82
N SER A 70 7.65 7.92 2.21
CA SER A 70 8.63 7.46 1.24
C SER A 70 9.74 6.58 1.84
N LYS A 71 10.10 6.78 3.13
CA LYS A 71 11.25 6.08 3.73
C LYS A 71 11.15 4.54 3.69
N PRO A 72 10.01 3.92 4.04
CA PRO A 72 9.92 2.46 4.10
C PRO A 72 9.66 1.79 2.74
N LEU A 73 9.51 2.53 1.64
CA LEU A 73 9.07 1.96 0.36
C LEU A 73 9.99 0.83 -0.12
N LEU A 74 11.29 1.06 -0.23
CA LEU A 74 12.23 0.08 -0.77
C LEU A 74 12.30 -1.18 0.11
N THR A 75 12.39 -1.00 1.44
CA THR A 75 12.32 -2.13 2.40
C THR A 75 11.02 -2.90 2.30
N LEU A 76 9.91 -2.22 2.04
CA LEU A 76 8.61 -2.85 1.88
C LEU A 76 8.53 -3.67 0.59
N LEU A 77 9.11 -3.17 -0.52
CA LEU A 77 9.20 -3.90 -1.78
C LEU A 77 10.11 -5.13 -1.67
N ASP A 78 11.22 -5.03 -0.93
CA ASP A 78 12.12 -6.17 -0.65
C ASP A 78 11.38 -7.27 0.13
N LYS A 79 10.64 -6.89 1.18
CA LYS A 79 9.80 -7.82 1.95
C LYS A 79 8.69 -8.47 1.12
N ALA A 80 8.14 -7.76 0.15
CA ALA A 80 7.11 -8.27 -0.75
C ALA A 80 7.67 -9.18 -1.85
N GLY A 81 9.00 -9.29 -1.98
CA GLY A 81 9.64 -10.09 -3.02
C GLY A 81 9.28 -9.63 -4.43
N ILE A 82 9.15 -8.32 -4.65
CA ILE A 82 8.73 -7.77 -5.95
C ILE A 82 9.79 -8.06 -7.01
N LYS A 83 9.38 -8.79 -8.06
CA LYS A 83 10.27 -9.22 -9.15
C LYS A 83 10.44 -8.10 -10.20
N SER A 84 11.55 -8.19 -10.97
CA SER A 84 11.74 -7.39 -12.17
C SER A 84 10.57 -7.57 -13.16
N GLY A 85 10.21 -6.50 -13.86
CA GLY A 85 9.04 -6.47 -14.76
C GLY A 85 7.72 -6.06 -14.10
N THR A 86 7.56 -6.26 -12.77
CA THR A 86 6.37 -5.85 -12.02
C THR A 86 6.21 -4.33 -11.98
N ARG A 87 4.98 -3.84 -12.14
CA ARG A 87 4.67 -2.41 -11.94
C ARG A 87 4.21 -2.14 -10.51
N ILE A 88 4.78 -1.11 -9.86
CA ILE A 88 4.36 -0.64 -8.53
C ILE A 88 3.51 0.61 -8.65
N HIS A 89 2.27 0.55 -8.19
CA HIS A 89 1.37 1.69 -8.08
C HIS A 89 1.44 2.29 -6.68
N ALA A 90 1.79 3.58 -6.57
CA ALA A 90 1.85 4.29 -5.29
C ALA A 90 1.42 5.77 -5.43
N ASP A 91 1.08 6.39 -4.29
CA ASP A 91 0.67 7.79 -4.20
C ASP A 91 1.87 8.72 -4.49
N LYS A 92 1.54 9.96 -4.84
CA LYS A 92 2.47 11.10 -4.97
C LYS A 92 3.31 11.35 -3.70
N ALA A 93 2.88 10.89 -2.51
CA ALA A 93 3.69 10.93 -1.28
C ALA A 93 4.97 10.09 -1.37
N TYR A 94 5.02 9.09 -2.25
CA TYR A 94 6.20 8.27 -2.54
C TYR A 94 7.07 8.83 -3.67
N TYR A 95 6.66 9.95 -4.29
CA TYR A 95 7.40 10.55 -5.38
C TYR A 95 8.75 11.08 -4.93
N SER A 96 9.82 10.54 -5.47
CA SER A 96 11.19 11.05 -5.34
C SER A 96 12.07 10.53 -6.48
N GLN A 97 13.10 11.28 -6.86
CA GLN A 97 14.06 10.81 -7.87
C GLN A 97 14.76 9.54 -7.39
N LYS A 98 15.19 9.50 -6.12
CA LYS A 98 15.81 8.31 -5.52
C LYS A 98 14.95 7.04 -5.69
N HIS A 99 13.63 7.14 -5.53
CA HIS A 99 12.75 5.97 -5.74
C HIS A 99 12.67 5.58 -7.22
N ARG A 100 12.60 6.53 -8.12
CA ARG A 100 12.60 6.27 -9.56
C ARG A 100 13.87 5.52 -9.99
N ASP A 101 15.03 5.99 -9.54
CA ASP A 101 16.33 5.38 -9.86
C ASP A 101 16.43 3.98 -9.25
N ALA A 102 15.98 3.80 -7.99
CA ALA A 102 15.97 2.51 -7.33
C ALA A 102 14.99 1.51 -7.96
N LEU A 103 13.84 1.94 -8.46
CA LEU A 103 12.91 1.08 -9.21
C LEU A 103 13.51 0.69 -10.56
N LYS A 104 14.12 1.65 -11.27
CA LYS A 104 14.78 1.41 -12.55
C LYS A 104 15.92 0.42 -12.43
N SER A 105 16.81 0.58 -11.42
CA SER A 105 17.93 -0.34 -11.19
C SER A 105 17.51 -1.77 -10.86
N ARG A 106 16.30 -1.94 -10.29
CA ARG A 106 15.68 -3.23 -9.98
C ARG A 106 14.83 -3.80 -11.14
N GLY A 107 14.72 -3.10 -12.25
CA GLY A 107 13.86 -3.48 -13.39
C GLY A 107 12.36 -3.40 -13.05
N ILE A 108 11.97 -2.66 -12.02
CA ILE A 108 10.57 -2.51 -11.58
C ILE A 108 9.93 -1.33 -12.33
N LYS A 109 8.77 -1.55 -12.93
CA LYS A 109 8.04 -0.51 -13.68
C LYS A 109 7.46 0.54 -12.71
N ASN A 110 7.78 1.82 -12.94
CA ASN A 110 7.35 2.91 -12.07
C ASN A 110 5.89 3.31 -12.32
N GLY A 111 5.02 3.03 -11.37
CA GLY A 111 3.63 3.49 -11.26
C GLY A 111 3.41 4.45 -10.08
N ILE A 112 4.42 5.17 -9.61
CA ILE A 112 4.24 6.23 -8.61
C ILE A 112 3.63 7.45 -9.31
N GLN A 113 2.60 8.06 -8.71
CA GLN A 113 1.96 9.27 -9.22
C GLN A 113 2.96 10.41 -9.33
N ASP A 114 2.86 11.19 -10.40
CA ASP A 114 3.66 12.40 -10.59
C ASP A 114 3.16 13.50 -9.65
N LYS A 115 4.09 14.29 -9.13
CA LYS A 115 3.83 15.44 -8.24
C LYS A 115 4.19 16.72 -8.96
N ALA A 116 3.29 17.72 -8.95
CA ALA A 116 3.60 19.05 -9.43
C ALA A 116 4.71 19.68 -8.59
N ALA A 117 5.61 20.42 -9.24
CA ALA A 117 6.59 21.27 -8.57
C ALA A 117 6.11 22.73 -8.56
N LYS A 118 6.74 23.55 -7.72
CA LYS A 118 6.48 25.01 -7.71
C LYS A 118 6.78 25.56 -9.12
N ASN A 119 5.83 26.28 -9.69
CA ASN A 119 5.90 26.86 -11.04
C ASN A 119 6.01 25.86 -12.20
N ASN A 120 5.77 24.55 -11.94
CA ASN A 120 5.74 23.52 -12.98
C ASN A 120 4.54 22.60 -12.75
N PRO A 121 3.36 22.95 -13.29
CA PRO A 121 2.15 22.14 -13.18
C PRO A 121 2.32 20.84 -13.96
N LEU A 122 1.49 19.85 -13.64
CA LEU A 122 1.49 18.57 -14.36
C LEU A 122 0.94 18.78 -15.78
N THR A 123 1.59 18.16 -16.74
CA THR A 123 1.10 18.08 -18.13
C THR A 123 -0.18 17.24 -18.22
N HIS A 124 -0.95 17.42 -19.30
CA HIS A 124 -2.17 16.62 -19.55
C HIS A 124 -1.89 15.10 -19.52
N ARG A 125 -0.78 14.67 -20.11
CA ARG A 125 -0.34 13.27 -20.12
C ARG A 125 -0.05 12.75 -18.71
N GLN A 126 0.59 13.55 -17.83
CA GLN A 126 0.85 13.19 -16.43
C GLN A 126 -0.45 13.12 -15.62
N LEU A 127 -1.41 14.01 -15.87
CA LEU A 127 -2.73 13.98 -15.24
C LEU A 127 -3.51 12.71 -15.64
N GLN A 128 -3.52 12.34 -16.92
CA GLN A 128 -4.12 11.09 -17.40
C GLN A 128 -3.44 9.86 -16.76
N ARG A 129 -2.11 9.82 -16.75
CA ARG A 129 -1.35 8.76 -16.08
C ARG A 129 -1.69 8.65 -14.58
N ASN A 130 -1.75 9.78 -13.87
CA ASN A 130 -2.13 9.80 -12.46
C ASN A 130 -3.56 9.28 -12.23
N SER A 131 -4.50 9.58 -13.13
CA SER A 131 -5.87 9.04 -13.09
C SER A 131 -5.89 7.52 -13.17
N LEU A 132 -5.14 6.93 -14.12
CA LEU A 132 -5.01 5.47 -14.24
C LEU A 132 -4.40 4.84 -12.98
N ILE A 133 -3.34 5.44 -12.43
CA ILE A 133 -2.71 4.98 -11.18
C ILE A 133 -3.70 5.06 -10.00
N THR A 134 -4.52 6.11 -9.92
CA THR A 134 -5.55 6.25 -8.89
C THR A 134 -6.56 5.10 -8.98
N LYS A 135 -7.02 4.76 -10.19
CA LYS A 135 -7.92 3.61 -10.39
C LYS A 135 -7.27 2.30 -9.95
N ALA A 136 -6.00 2.06 -10.34
CA ALA A 136 -5.28 0.86 -9.91
C ALA A 136 -5.11 0.78 -8.38
N ARG A 137 -4.94 1.92 -7.71
CA ARG A 137 -4.78 1.98 -6.23
C ARG A 137 -6.06 1.70 -5.45
N TYR A 138 -7.23 1.75 -6.07
CA TYR A 138 -8.49 1.44 -5.40
C TYR A 138 -8.47 0.07 -4.67
N VAL A 139 -7.71 -0.89 -5.19
CA VAL A 139 -7.58 -2.23 -4.60
C VAL A 139 -7.02 -2.17 -3.18
N VAL A 140 -5.94 -1.38 -2.94
CA VAL A 140 -5.35 -1.26 -1.61
C VAL A 140 -6.22 -0.43 -0.65
N GLU A 141 -6.90 0.58 -1.15
CA GLU A 141 -7.85 1.37 -0.36
C GLU A 141 -9.02 0.50 0.10
N ARG A 142 -9.56 -0.33 -0.79
CA ARG A 142 -10.57 -1.35 -0.47
C ARG A 142 -10.05 -2.36 0.55
N THR A 143 -8.78 -2.76 0.48
CA THR A 143 -8.16 -3.67 1.46
C THR A 143 -8.17 -3.05 2.84
N PHE A 144 -7.73 -1.79 2.99
CA PHE A 144 -7.80 -1.07 4.26
C PHE A 144 -9.22 -0.88 4.79
N GLY A 145 -10.16 -0.54 3.91
CA GLY A 145 -11.57 -0.42 4.26
C GLY A 145 -12.14 -1.73 4.83
N ARG A 146 -11.85 -2.86 4.17
CA ARG A 146 -12.30 -4.18 4.64
C ARG A 146 -11.62 -4.62 5.93
N GLN A 147 -10.31 -4.38 6.10
CA GLN A 147 -9.64 -4.64 7.38
C GLN A 147 -10.26 -3.84 8.51
N THR A 148 -10.64 -2.59 8.25
CA THR A 148 -11.34 -1.75 9.23
C THR A 148 -12.73 -2.30 9.56
N CYS A 149 -13.52 -2.65 8.54
CA CYS A 149 -14.88 -3.15 8.70
C CYS A 149 -14.91 -4.54 9.40
N TRP A 150 -14.02 -5.46 8.98
CA TRP A 150 -14.07 -6.84 9.48
C TRP A 150 -13.37 -7.04 10.82
N PHE A 151 -12.35 -6.25 11.13
CA PHE A 151 -11.46 -6.48 12.28
C PHE A 151 -11.28 -5.23 13.15
N ASN A 152 -12.10 -4.19 12.93
CA ASN A 152 -12.03 -2.92 13.66
C ASN A 152 -10.61 -2.31 13.71
N ALA A 153 -9.91 -2.34 12.57
CA ALA A 153 -8.51 -1.96 12.46
C ALA A 153 -8.30 -0.42 12.43
N LYS A 154 -9.04 0.33 13.26
CA LYS A 154 -8.91 1.79 13.39
C LYS A 154 -7.96 2.19 14.51
N ALA A 155 -7.94 1.42 15.58
CA ALA A 155 -7.23 1.76 16.80
C ALA A 155 -6.34 0.61 17.26
N LEU A 156 -5.19 0.94 17.81
CA LEU A 156 -4.22 0.01 18.36
C LEU A 156 -4.27 0.05 19.89
N ARG A 157 -4.46 -1.12 20.50
CA ARG A 157 -4.51 -1.28 21.96
C ARG A 157 -3.16 -1.74 22.55
N TYR A 158 -2.20 -2.06 21.70
CA TYR A 158 -0.88 -2.56 22.12
C TYR A 158 0.13 -1.43 22.14
N ARG A 159 1.11 -1.51 23.05
CA ARG A 159 2.19 -0.53 23.21
C ARG A 159 3.45 -1.02 22.55
N GLY A 160 4.22 -0.09 22.01
CA GLY A 160 5.49 -0.34 21.37
C GLY A 160 5.39 -0.77 19.92
N LYS A 161 6.41 -0.39 19.14
CA LYS A 161 6.47 -0.62 17.69
C LYS A 161 6.44 -2.11 17.33
N ALA A 162 7.08 -2.98 18.16
CA ALA A 162 7.11 -4.42 17.90
C ALA A 162 5.72 -5.03 18.00
N SER A 163 4.97 -4.72 19.07
CA SER A 163 3.59 -5.19 19.26
C SER A 163 2.65 -4.62 18.20
N ALA A 164 2.83 -3.34 17.83
CA ALA A 164 2.10 -2.71 16.72
C ALA A 164 2.36 -3.44 15.39
N HIS A 165 3.62 -3.82 15.13
CA HIS A 165 3.97 -4.57 13.92
C HIS A 165 3.37 -5.97 13.91
N ALA A 166 3.45 -6.69 15.03
CA ALA A 166 2.83 -8.01 15.18
C ALA A 166 1.31 -7.94 14.93
N TRP A 167 0.64 -6.92 15.49
CA TRP A 167 -0.77 -6.68 15.24
C TRP A 167 -1.08 -6.46 13.74
N HIS A 168 -0.29 -5.63 13.06
CA HIS A 168 -0.48 -5.37 11.62
C HIS A 168 -0.27 -6.62 10.78
N LEU A 169 0.67 -7.51 11.15
CA LEU A 169 0.89 -8.80 10.49
C LEU A 169 -0.29 -9.74 10.71
N LEU A 170 -0.75 -9.92 11.95
CA LEU A 170 -1.91 -10.76 12.27
C LEU A 170 -3.16 -10.29 11.53
N LEU A 171 -3.37 -8.97 11.47
CA LEU A 171 -4.46 -8.37 10.73
C LEU A 171 -4.39 -8.67 9.23
N ALA A 172 -3.19 -8.59 8.64
CA ALA A 172 -2.96 -8.93 7.24
C ALA A 172 -3.22 -10.42 6.96
N MET A 173 -2.76 -11.31 7.83
CA MET A 173 -3.00 -12.75 7.74
C MET A 173 -4.49 -13.08 7.84
N ALA A 174 -5.18 -12.57 8.85
CA ALA A 174 -6.63 -12.77 9.02
C ALA A 174 -7.43 -12.25 7.82
N TYR A 175 -7.04 -11.09 7.27
CA TYR A 175 -7.64 -10.54 6.07
C TYR A 175 -7.43 -11.45 4.86
N ASN A 176 -6.20 -11.91 4.62
CA ASN A 176 -5.90 -12.80 3.51
C ASN A 176 -6.66 -14.12 3.62
N LEU A 177 -6.67 -14.77 4.80
CA LEU A 177 -7.43 -16.01 5.04
C LEU A 177 -8.93 -15.82 4.73
N LYS A 178 -9.53 -14.72 5.18
CA LYS A 178 -10.95 -14.43 4.91
C LYS A 178 -11.22 -14.13 3.43
N ARG A 179 -10.23 -13.67 2.69
CA ARG A 179 -10.36 -13.32 1.27
C ARG A 179 -10.16 -14.51 0.32
N LEU A 180 -9.30 -15.44 0.67
CA LEU A 180 -8.91 -16.58 -0.19
C LEU A 180 -10.09 -17.38 -0.75
N PRO A 181 -11.12 -17.79 0.04
CA PRO A 181 -12.22 -18.59 -0.50
C PRO A 181 -12.89 -17.94 -1.71
N LYS A 182 -13.16 -16.63 -1.64
CA LYS A 182 -13.78 -15.88 -2.75
C LYS A 182 -12.92 -15.80 -4.01
N LEU A 183 -11.60 -15.87 -3.87
CA LEU A 183 -10.70 -15.87 -5.02
C LEU A 183 -10.66 -17.25 -5.70
N PHE A 184 -10.76 -18.33 -4.93
CA PHE A 184 -10.86 -19.67 -5.46
C PHE A 184 -12.21 -19.91 -6.17
N ASP A 185 -13.31 -19.45 -5.61
CA ASP A 185 -14.64 -19.56 -6.22
C ASP A 185 -14.70 -18.83 -7.57
N ASN A 186 -14.16 -17.62 -7.66
CA ASN A 186 -14.12 -16.85 -8.90
C ASN A 186 -13.27 -17.57 -9.99
N ARG A 187 -12.17 -18.22 -9.62
CA ARG A 187 -11.34 -18.98 -10.58
C ARG A 187 -12.05 -20.22 -11.12
N ARG A 188 -12.87 -20.88 -10.31
CA ARG A 188 -13.68 -22.05 -10.76
C ARG A 188 -14.71 -21.66 -11.80
N ILE A 189 -15.35 -20.50 -11.65
CA ILE A 189 -16.36 -19.99 -12.60
C ILE A 189 -15.71 -19.72 -13.98
N VAL A 190 -14.51 -19.09 -14.00
CA VAL A 190 -13.79 -18.77 -15.26
C VAL A 190 -13.24 -20.01 -15.95
N ALA A 191 -12.94 -21.10 -15.22
CA ALA A 191 -12.42 -22.32 -15.80
C ALA A 191 -13.50 -23.22 -16.45
N HIS A 192 -14.78 -22.90 -16.29
CA HIS A 192 -15.92 -23.65 -16.82
C HIS A 192 -16.72 -22.88 -17.91
N THR A 193 -16.25 -21.69 -18.30
CA THR A 193 -16.77 -20.91 -19.44
C THR A 193 -15.76 -20.90 -20.58
#